data_cb4b1cee260ed03c6ca2c574ddeccca5
#
_entry.id   cb4b1cee260ed03c6ca2c574ddeccca5
#
_cell.length_a   1.000
_cell.length_b   1.000
_cell.length_c   1.000
_cell.angle_alpha   90.00
_cell.angle_beta   90.00
_cell.angle_gamma   90.00
#
_symmetry.space_group_name_H-M   'P 1'
#
loop_
_entity.id
_entity.type
_entity.pdbx_description
1 polymer ?
#
loop_
_entity_poly.entity_id
_entity_poly.type
_entity_poly.pdbx_seq_one_letter_code
_entity_poly.pdbx_strand_id
1 'polypeptide(L)'
;MKKEIYSFNQIRFTAEVKNIDHYAILNRALNLKMLDIEKGEENILFNFIQSLKLKGKFIKSQLYQDVFADYLIGTIYNKTFLEFGATDGFELSNTHLLENYSKWNGVLAEPDPQWHKQLKKNRPNTKIITDCIWKKSGETVDFLSSEDGVLSTINSFRYNDKQSMPTNAESRNKKFQTIKVNTVSLNDLIKNEFNDVSPSYISIDTEGSEYEILKNFNFSKYNPIFLTIEHNFTSNQKYLDELMIKNDYVRIFRKITSFDGWYVKKEVLNKH
;
A
#
# COMPACT_ATOMS: atom_id res chain seq x y z
N MET A 1 -5.76 -34.82 5.11
CA MET A 1 -6.00 -33.73 4.16
C MET A 1 -5.07 -32.58 4.50
N LYS A 2 -4.28 -32.08 3.53
CA LYS A 2 -3.51 -30.84 3.73
C LYS A 2 -4.53 -29.72 3.98
N LYS A 3 -4.34 -28.98 5.06
CA LYS A 3 -5.18 -27.83 5.37
C LYS A 3 -4.89 -26.74 4.33
N GLU A 4 -5.91 -26.28 3.59
CA GLU A 4 -5.73 -25.16 2.69
C GLU A 4 -5.51 -23.89 3.53
N ILE A 5 -4.46 -23.16 3.20
CA ILE A 5 -4.11 -21.89 3.86
C ILE A 5 -4.30 -20.79 2.83
N TYR A 6 -5.04 -19.76 3.19
CA TYR A 6 -5.37 -18.65 2.30
C TYR A 6 -4.62 -17.36 2.68
N SER A 7 -4.18 -16.62 1.67
CA SER A 7 -3.78 -15.21 1.79
C SER A 7 -5.00 -14.28 1.71
N PHE A 8 -4.83 -13.04 2.09
CA PHE A 8 -5.86 -12.01 1.95
C PHE A 8 -6.28 -11.82 0.49
N ASN A 9 -5.34 -11.85 -0.44
CA ASN A 9 -5.62 -11.71 -1.87
C ASN A 9 -6.54 -12.83 -2.38
N GLN A 10 -6.28 -14.09 -2.02
CA GLN A 10 -7.12 -15.22 -2.40
C GLN A 10 -8.53 -15.10 -1.83
N ILE A 11 -8.66 -14.65 -0.59
CA ILE A 11 -9.94 -14.44 0.08
C ILE A 11 -10.74 -13.33 -0.59
N ARG A 12 -10.11 -12.19 -0.88
CA ARG A 12 -10.73 -11.08 -1.59
C ARG A 12 -11.24 -11.51 -2.96
N PHE A 13 -10.38 -12.11 -3.77
CA PHE A 13 -10.76 -12.63 -5.08
C PHE A 13 -11.97 -13.57 -5.00
N THR A 14 -11.98 -14.48 -4.01
CA THR A 14 -13.09 -15.42 -3.81
C THR A 14 -14.38 -14.67 -3.43
N ALA A 15 -14.30 -13.64 -2.59
CA ALA A 15 -15.47 -12.83 -2.22
C ALA A 15 -16.07 -12.13 -3.43
N GLU A 16 -15.24 -11.49 -4.24
CA GLU A 16 -15.66 -10.76 -5.44
C GLU A 16 -16.25 -11.69 -6.51
N VAL A 17 -15.53 -12.75 -6.90
CA VAL A 17 -15.99 -13.70 -7.94
C VAL A 17 -17.27 -14.43 -7.53
N LYS A 18 -17.44 -14.78 -6.26
CA LYS A 18 -18.63 -15.47 -5.76
C LYS A 18 -19.72 -14.52 -5.28
N ASN A 19 -19.49 -13.20 -5.34
CA ASN A 19 -20.38 -12.19 -4.77
C ASN A 19 -20.78 -12.47 -3.32
N ILE A 20 -19.79 -12.84 -2.49
CA ILE A 20 -19.96 -13.14 -1.08
C ILE A 20 -19.38 -12.00 -0.27
N ASP A 21 -20.03 -11.66 0.85
CA ASP A 21 -19.54 -10.63 1.76
C ASP A 21 -18.12 -10.94 2.28
N HIS A 22 -17.24 -9.97 2.20
CA HIS A 22 -15.83 -10.10 2.60
C HIS A 22 -15.67 -10.50 4.07
N TYR A 23 -16.51 -9.94 4.96
CA TYR A 23 -16.51 -10.33 6.37
C TYR A 23 -16.86 -11.82 6.54
N ALA A 24 -17.88 -12.29 5.83
CA ALA A 24 -18.34 -13.68 5.96
C ALA A 24 -17.23 -14.67 5.57
N ILE A 25 -16.51 -14.42 4.48
CA ILE A 25 -15.39 -15.28 4.05
C ILE A 25 -14.23 -15.22 5.05
N LEU A 26 -13.79 -14.02 5.45
CA LEU A 26 -12.68 -13.87 6.37
C LEU A 26 -12.97 -14.47 7.75
N ASN A 27 -14.18 -14.24 8.28
CA ASN A 27 -14.61 -14.82 9.54
C ASN A 27 -14.67 -16.36 9.47
N ARG A 28 -15.13 -16.91 8.36
CA ARG A 28 -15.11 -18.36 8.12
C ARG A 28 -13.67 -18.89 8.07
N ALA A 29 -12.78 -18.22 7.32
CA ALA A 29 -11.38 -18.62 7.21
C ALA A 29 -10.67 -18.59 8.57
N LEU A 30 -10.96 -17.57 9.40
CA LEU A 30 -10.45 -17.46 10.77
C LEU A 30 -10.94 -18.65 11.62
N ASN A 31 -12.25 -18.89 11.67
CA ASN A 31 -12.86 -19.96 12.48
C ASN A 31 -12.36 -21.36 12.07
N LEU A 32 -12.10 -21.59 10.79
CA LEU A 32 -11.55 -22.83 10.26
C LEU A 32 -10.03 -22.91 10.37
N LYS A 33 -9.38 -21.87 10.93
CA LYS A 33 -7.93 -21.73 11.04
C LYS A 33 -7.23 -21.88 9.68
N MET A 34 -7.81 -21.31 8.64
CA MET A 34 -7.28 -21.31 7.26
C MET A 34 -6.34 -20.13 6.98
N LEU A 35 -6.17 -19.23 7.95
CA LEU A 35 -5.18 -18.14 7.91
C LEU A 35 -3.95 -18.57 8.71
N ASP A 36 -2.79 -18.50 8.07
CA ASP A 36 -1.50 -18.74 8.75
C ASP A 36 -0.99 -17.43 9.31
N ILE A 37 -1.03 -17.29 10.62
CA ILE A 37 -0.61 -16.10 11.35
C ILE A 37 0.50 -16.42 12.34
N GLU A 38 1.26 -15.43 12.72
CA GLU A 38 2.28 -15.59 13.74
C GLU A 38 1.65 -15.54 15.14
N LYS A 39 2.35 -16.16 16.09
CA LYS A 39 1.90 -16.16 17.49
C LYS A 39 1.82 -14.74 18.03
N GLY A 40 0.67 -14.40 18.59
CA GLY A 40 0.39 -13.06 19.12
C GLY A 40 -0.42 -12.15 18.20
N GLU A 41 -0.65 -12.55 16.94
CA GLU A 41 -1.46 -11.79 15.99
C GLU A 41 -2.97 -12.11 16.07
N GLU A 42 -3.37 -13.11 16.86
CA GLU A 42 -4.73 -13.65 16.88
C GLU A 42 -5.79 -12.60 17.25
N ASN A 43 -5.51 -11.82 18.30
CA ASN A 43 -6.46 -10.82 18.78
C ASN A 43 -6.60 -9.65 17.81
N ILE A 44 -5.48 -9.15 17.29
CA ILE A 44 -5.51 -8.04 16.33
C ILE A 44 -6.19 -8.47 15.02
N LEU A 45 -5.96 -9.70 14.56
CA LEU A 45 -6.64 -10.25 13.39
C LEU A 45 -8.14 -10.40 13.62
N PHE A 46 -8.55 -10.95 14.77
CA PHE A 46 -9.96 -11.11 15.12
C PHE A 46 -10.68 -9.75 15.11
N ASN A 47 -10.15 -8.76 15.84
CA ASN A 47 -10.74 -7.43 15.92
C ASN A 47 -10.79 -6.72 14.56
N PHE A 48 -9.72 -6.86 13.77
CA PHE A 48 -9.68 -6.35 12.40
C PHE A 48 -10.80 -6.95 11.54
N ILE A 49 -10.97 -8.27 11.57
CA ILE A 49 -12.04 -8.94 10.80
C ILE A 49 -13.42 -8.46 11.24
N GLN A 50 -13.65 -8.22 12.55
CA GLN A 50 -14.92 -7.65 13.02
C GLN A 50 -15.17 -6.24 12.45
N SER A 51 -14.12 -5.45 12.24
CA SER A 51 -14.23 -4.10 11.66
C SER A 51 -14.69 -4.08 10.19
N LEU A 52 -14.51 -5.18 9.47
CA LEU A 52 -14.95 -5.34 8.08
C LEU A 52 -16.48 -5.40 7.92
N LYS A 53 -17.21 -5.76 8.97
CA LYS A 53 -18.65 -6.09 8.92
C LYS A 53 -19.50 -5.00 8.25
N LEU A 54 -19.14 -3.72 8.42
CA LEU A 54 -19.87 -2.59 7.84
C LEU A 54 -19.20 -1.97 6.62
N LYS A 55 -17.99 -2.40 6.28
CA LYS A 55 -17.13 -1.74 5.30
C LYS A 55 -16.99 -2.50 3.99
N GLY A 56 -17.36 -3.79 3.93
CA GLY A 56 -17.07 -4.70 2.83
C GLY A 56 -17.35 -4.15 1.44
N LYS A 57 -18.49 -3.48 1.23
CA LYS A 57 -18.87 -2.89 -0.07
C LYS A 57 -18.06 -1.67 -0.52
N PHE A 58 -17.27 -1.08 0.38
CA PHE A 58 -16.46 0.11 0.08
C PHE A 58 -15.00 -0.23 -0.20
N ILE A 59 -14.59 -1.48 0.01
CA ILE A 59 -13.21 -1.93 -0.15
C ILE A 59 -12.81 -1.87 -1.62
N LYS A 60 -11.67 -1.23 -1.88
CA LYS A 60 -11.01 -1.20 -3.19
C LYS A 60 -9.62 -1.81 -3.14
N SER A 61 -8.97 -1.77 -1.98
CA SER A 61 -7.65 -2.33 -1.77
C SER A 61 -7.58 -3.83 -2.04
N GLN A 62 -6.42 -4.33 -2.49
CA GLN A 62 -6.23 -5.74 -2.83
C GLN A 62 -6.16 -6.65 -1.60
N LEU A 63 -5.69 -6.15 -0.47
CA LEU A 63 -5.37 -6.93 0.72
C LEU A 63 -6.06 -6.40 1.98
N TYR A 64 -7.06 -5.51 1.84
CA TYR A 64 -7.74 -4.85 2.98
C TYR A 64 -6.89 -3.83 3.73
N GLN A 65 -5.87 -3.27 3.07
CA GLN A 65 -4.96 -2.28 3.66
C GLN A 65 -5.72 -1.07 4.23
N ASP A 66 -6.67 -0.54 3.46
CA ASP A 66 -7.56 0.57 3.82
C ASP A 66 -8.41 0.27 5.06
N VAL A 67 -8.98 -0.93 5.15
CA VAL A 67 -9.79 -1.33 6.31
C VAL A 67 -8.93 -1.50 7.55
N PHE A 68 -7.73 -2.08 7.39
CA PHE A 68 -6.82 -2.26 8.51
C PHE A 68 -6.28 -0.91 9.01
N ALA A 69 -5.95 0.02 8.10
CA ALA A 69 -5.57 1.38 8.46
C ALA A 69 -6.68 2.09 9.28
N ASP A 70 -7.94 1.98 8.82
CA ASP A 70 -9.08 2.57 9.53
C ASP A 70 -9.36 1.89 10.89
N TYR A 71 -9.15 0.58 11.00
CA TYR A 71 -9.24 -0.16 12.25
C TYR A 71 -8.15 0.26 13.24
N LEU A 72 -6.89 0.29 12.80
CA LEU A 72 -5.74 0.52 13.67
C LEU A 72 -5.66 1.97 14.15
N ILE A 73 -5.89 2.90 13.24
CA ILE A 73 -5.73 4.35 13.48
C ILE A 73 -7.04 4.96 14.01
N GLY A 74 -8.15 4.57 13.44
CA GLY A 74 -9.52 4.79 13.90
C GLY A 74 -9.81 6.18 14.44
N THR A 75 -10.16 6.24 15.76
CA THR A 75 -10.53 7.48 16.45
C THR A 75 -9.38 8.09 17.28
N ILE A 76 -8.22 7.43 17.34
CA ILE A 76 -7.16 7.75 18.30
C ILE A 76 -6.18 8.79 17.76
N TYR A 77 -5.99 8.83 16.42
CA TYR A 77 -4.97 9.64 15.76
C TYR A 77 -5.54 10.51 14.64
N ASN A 78 -4.74 11.43 14.12
CA ASN A 78 -5.09 12.22 12.95
C ASN A 78 -5.35 11.30 11.76
N LYS A 79 -6.50 11.47 11.11
CA LYS A 79 -6.93 10.67 9.96
C LYS A 79 -6.34 11.22 8.66
N THR A 80 -5.06 10.97 8.46
CA THR A 80 -4.34 11.44 7.27
C THR A 80 -3.64 10.29 6.57
N PHE A 81 -3.67 10.29 5.24
CA PHE A 81 -2.99 9.31 4.40
C PHE A 81 -2.14 9.94 3.30
N LEU A 82 -1.15 9.18 2.86
CA LEU A 82 -0.42 9.40 1.62
C LEU A 82 -0.39 8.09 0.84
N GLU A 83 -0.85 8.10 -0.41
CA GLU A 83 -0.77 6.93 -1.31
C GLU A 83 0.02 7.34 -2.55
N PHE A 84 1.06 6.57 -2.89
CA PHE A 84 1.78 6.71 -4.15
C PHE A 84 1.78 5.41 -4.94
N GLY A 85 1.74 5.56 -6.29
CA GLY A 85 1.23 4.56 -7.20
C GLY A 85 -0.31 4.55 -7.22
N ALA A 86 -0.93 5.74 -7.17
CA ALA A 86 -2.38 5.86 -6.97
C ALA A 86 -3.21 5.50 -8.19
N THR A 87 -2.61 5.36 -9.37
CA THR A 87 -3.26 5.05 -10.66
C THR A 87 -4.53 5.88 -10.90
N ASP A 88 -5.68 5.27 -11.08
CA ASP A 88 -6.95 5.96 -11.28
C ASP A 88 -7.63 6.42 -9.97
N GLY A 89 -7.05 6.08 -8.80
CA GLY A 89 -7.54 6.42 -7.46
C GLY A 89 -8.80 5.70 -7.01
N PHE A 90 -9.25 4.69 -7.75
CA PHE A 90 -10.45 3.90 -7.46
C PHE A 90 -10.17 2.40 -7.46
N GLU A 91 -9.80 1.82 -8.62
CA GLU A 91 -9.47 0.40 -8.69
C GLU A 91 -8.17 0.13 -7.94
N LEU A 92 -8.20 -0.87 -7.06
CA LEU A 92 -7.08 -1.31 -6.22
C LEU A 92 -6.55 -0.25 -5.22
N SER A 93 -7.17 0.94 -5.15
CA SER A 93 -6.72 2.01 -4.24
C SER A 93 -6.74 1.58 -2.78
N ASN A 94 -5.64 1.83 -2.09
CA ASN A 94 -5.46 1.55 -0.67
C ASN A 94 -5.98 2.67 0.25
N THR A 95 -6.61 3.72 -0.32
CA THR A 95 -7.12 4.86 0.46
C THR A 95 -8.51 5.33 0.05
N HIS A 96 -9.12 4.72 -0.98
CA HIS A 96 -10.46 5.12 -1.44
C HIS A 96 -11.53 5.02 -0.32
N LEU A 97 -11.53 3.92 0.43
CA LEU A 97 -12.42 3.74 1.58
C LEU A 97 -12.15 4.80 2.66
N LEU A 98 -10.87 5.07 2.94
CA LEU A 98 -10.48 6.04 3.97
C LEU A 98 -11.06 7.43 3.69
N GLU A 99 -10.91 7.93 2.46
CA GLU A 99 -11.47 9.23 2.07
C GLU A 99 -13.00 9.21 2.03
N ASN A 100 -13.58 8.29 1.28
CA ASN A 100 -14.99 8.35 0.92
C ASN A 100 -15.94 7.87 2.03
N TYR A 101 -15.52 6.88 2.82
CA TYR A 101 -16.31 6.32 3.90
C TYR A 101 -15.89 6.86 5.28
N SER A 102 -14.60 6.80 5.60
CA SER A 102 -14.08 7.13 6.94
C SER A 102 -13.68 8.59 7.11
N LYS A 103 -13.79 9.40 6.03
CA LYS A 103 -13.57 10.85 6.02
C LYS A 103 -12.16 11.28 6.42
N TRP A 104 -11.18 10.52 5.96
CA TRP A 104 -9.78 10.89 6.08
C TRP A 104 -9.41 11.95 5.03
N ASN A 105 -8.40 12.74 5.34
CA ASN A 105 -7.77 13.65 4.40
C ASN A 105 -6.42 13.10 3.94
N GLY A 106 -6.00 13.41 2.72
CA GLY A 106 -4.72 12.91 2.26
C GLY A 106 -4.22 13.48 0.95
N VAL A 107 -3.16 12.87 0.48
CA VAL A 107 -2.50 13.21 -0.78
C VAL A 107 -2.31 11.93 -1.58
N LEU A 108 -2.51 12.03 -2.88
CA LEU A 108 -2.25 10.97 -3.85
C LEU A 108 -1.09 11.40 -4.74
N ALA A 109 -0.17 10.50 -5.03
CA ALA A 109 0.91 10.74 -5.97
C ALA A 109 0.86 9.71 -7.11
N GLU A 110 0.84 10.22 -8.34
CA GLU A 110 0.81 9.42 -9.55
C GLU A 110 1.59 10.12 -10.67
N PRO A 111 2.79 9.64 -11.02
CA PRO A 111 3.61 10.29 -12.03
C PRO A 111 3.17 10.00 -13.47
N ASP A 112 2.40 8.93 -13.73
CA ASP A 112 1.99 8.57 -15.08
C ASP A 112 0.82 9.42 -15.59
N PRO A 113 1.03 10.26 -16.63
CA PRO A 113 -0.01 11.18 -17.13
C PRO A 113 -1.27 10.47 -17.62
N GLN A 114 -1.19 9.20 -18.01
CA GLN A 114 -2.36 8.47 -18.51
C GLN A 114 -3.48 8.37 -17.48
N TRP A 115 -3.12 8.39 -16.16
CA TRP A 115 -4.06 8.31 -15.07
C TRP A 115 -4.65 9.64 -14.61
N HIS A 116 -3.96 10.77 -14.83
CA HIS A 116 -4.29 12.05 -14.19
C HIS A 116 -5.75 12.48 -14.38
N LYS A 117 -6.30 12.29 -15.59
CA LYS A 117 -7.69 12.66 -15.87
C LYS A 117 -8.69 11.83 -15.08
N GLN A 118 -8.47 10.50 -15.02
CA GLN A 118 -9.37 9.60 -14.31
C GLN A 118 -9.20 9.75 -12.79
N LEU A 119 -7.97 9.87 -12.33
CA LEU A 119 -7.63 10.11 -10.92
C LEU A 119 -8.33 11.38 -10.41
N LYS A 120 -8.23 12.49 -11.14
CA LYS A 120 -8.91 13.74 -10.77
C LYS A 120 -10.44 13.61 -10.74
N LYS A 121 -11.01 12.81 -11.63
CA LYS A 121 -12.46 12.52 -11.66
C LYS A 121 -12.90 11.68 -10.48
N ASN A 122 -12.12 10.63 -10.13
CA ASN A 122 -12.46 9.69 -9.06
C ASN A 122 -12.20 10.28 -7.66
N ARG A 123 -11.19 11.18 -7.53
CA ARG A 123 -10.76 11.79 -6.28
C ARG A 123 -10.75 13.33 -6.38
N PRO A 124 -11.91 13.96 -6.62
CA PRO A 124 -12.00 15.40 -6.95
C PRO A 124 -11.58 16.31 -5.78
N ASN A 125 -11.67 15.85 -4.55
CA ASN A 125 -11.38 16.63 -3.34
C ASN A 125 -10.00 16.36 -2.75
N THR A 126 -9.26 15.37 -3.27
CA THR A 126 -7.93 15.01 -2.77
C THR A 126 -6.85 15.71 -3.58
N LYS A 127 -5.82 16.18 -2.88
CA LYS A 127 -4.61 16.73 -3.51
C LYS A 127 -3.91 15.63 -4.31
N ILE A 128 -3.56 15.94 -5.56
CA ILE A 128 -2.83 15.05 -6.45
C ILE A 128 -1.46 15.66 -6.75
N ILE A 129 -0.41 14.88 -6.57
CA ILE A 129 0.98 15.18 -6.93
C ILE A 129 1.31 14.35 -8.17
N THR A 130 1.81 15.03 -9.20
CA THR A 130 2.19 14.41 -10.47
C THR A 130 3.70 14.15 -10.59
N ASP A 131 4.48 14.59 -9.62
CA ASP A 131 5.90 14.27 -9.52
C ASP A 131 6.08 12.82 -9.03
N CYS A 132 7.10 12.16 -9.53
CA CYS A 132 7.50 10.84 -9.07
C CYS A 132 8.12 10.94 -7.67
N ILE A 133 7.62 10.16 -6.73
CA ILE A 133 8.26 10.06 -5.41
C ILE A 133 9.60 9.36 -5.58
N TRP A 134 10.67 10.02 -5.15
CA TRP A 134 12.02 9.52 -5.33
C TRP A 134 12.92 9.87 -4.13
N LYS A 135 14.17 9.43 -4.19
CA LYS A 135 15.16 9.69 -3.13
C LYS A 135 15.52 11.16 -2.94
N LYS A 136 15.29 12.01 -3.96
CA LYS A 136 15.65 13.43 -3.96
C LYS A 136 14.68 14.23 -4.83
N SER A 137 14.37 15.45 -4.40
CA SER A 137 13.55 16.40 -5.15
C SER A 137 14.32 17.13 -6.24
N GLY A 138 13.59 17.58 -7.27
CA GLY A 138 14.12 18.48 -8.31
C GLY A 138 15.01 17.79 -9.34
N GLU A 139 14.99 16.47 -9.39
CA GLU A 139 15.60 15.68 -10.46
C GLU A 139 14.57 15.35 -11.53
N THR A 140 15.03 14.90 -12.70
CA THR A 140 14.20 14.33 -13.75
C THR A 140 14.65 12.90 -14.00
N VAL A 141 13.71 11.96 -14.01
CA VAL A 141 13.99 10.54 -14.23
C VAL A 141 13.29 10.01 -15.46
N ASP A 142 13.87 8.96 -16.06
CA ASP A 142 13.19 8.17 -17.09
C ASP A 142 12.17 7.25 -16.40
N PHE A 143 10.90 7.42 -16.76
CA PHE A 143 9.79 6.65 -16.24
C PHE A 143 9.19 5.81 -17.36
N LEU A 144 8.95 4.54 -17.10
CA LEU A 144 8.28 3.61 -17.99
C LEU A 144 6.79 3.66 -17.74
N SER A 145 6.05 4.27 -18.64
CA SER A 145 4.60 4.20 -18.68
C SER A 145 4.20 2.94 -19.44
N SER A 146 3.66 1.94 -18.75
CA SER A 146 3.19 0.70 -19.37
C SER A 146 1.80 0.89 -20.00
N GLU A 147 1.46 0.07 -21.00
CA GLU A 147 0.18 0.20 -21.70
C GLU A 147 -1.03 0.00 -20.78
N ASP A 148 -0.93 -0.93 -19.83
CA ASP A 148 -1.97 -1.16 -18.81
C ASP A 148 -1.90 -0.16 -17.64
N GLY A 149 -0.79 0.57 -17.53
CA GLY A 149 -0.53 1.62 -16.53
C GLY A 149 -0.22 1.14 -15.12
N VAL A 150 -0.72 -0.01 -14.72
CA VAL A 150 -0.54 -0.52 -13.33
C VAL A 150 0.87 -1.02 -13.04
N LEU A 151 1.65 -1.34 -14.07
CA LEU A 151 3.04 -1.80 -13.95
C LEU A 151 4.06 -0.70 -14.28
N SER A 152 3.65 0.56 -14.27
CA SER A 152 4.53 1.70 -14.58
C SER A 152 5.55 1.92 -13.46
N THR A 153 6.83 2.19 -13.82
CA THR A 153 7.91 2.33 -12.85
C THR A 153 9.05 3.19 -13.37
N ILE A 154 9.98 3.60 -12.51
CA ILE A 154 11.25 4.22 -12.93
C ILE A 154 12.06 3.19 -13.75
N ASN A 155 12.60 3.61 -14.89
CA ASN A 155 13.27 2.73 -15.85
C ASN A 155 14.37 1.83 -15.25
N SER A 156 15.09 2.30 -14.22
CA SER A 156 16.11 1.51 -13.54
C SER A 156 15.56 0.28 -12.78
N PHE A 157 14.26 0.24 -12.50
CA PHE A 157 13.60 -0.87 -11.80
C PHE A 157 12.82 -1.81 -12.72
N ARG A 158 12.89 -1.59 -14.01
CA ARG A 158 12.18 -2.37 -15.05
C ARG A 158 12.18 -3.88 -14.86
N TYR A 159 13.22 -4.43 -14.22
CA TYR A 159 13.43 -5.87 -14.05
C TYR A 159 13.42 -6.32 -12.58
N ASN A 160 13.11 -5.46 -11.64
CA ASN A 160 13.25 -5.78 -10.21
C ASN A 160 12.37 -6.94 -9.74
N ASP A 161 11.18 -7.10 -10.29
CA ASP A 161 10.22 -8.16 -9.96
C ASP A 161 10.35 -9.42 -10.83
N LYS A 162 11.40 -9.50 -11.65
CA LYS A 162 11.64 -10.62 -12.56
C LYS A 162 11.71 -11.99 -11.89
N GLN A 163 12.12 -12.02 -10.60
CA GLN A 163 12.26 -13.27 -9.85
C GLN A 163 10.97 -13.74 -9.21
N SER A 164 10.08 -12.81 -8.89
CA SER A 164 8.86 -13.09 -8.13
C SER A 164 7.65 -13.36 -9.02
N MET A 165 7.52 -12.60 -10.09
CA MET A 165 6.41 -12.66 -11.03
C MET A 165 6.96 -12.46 -12.45
N PRO A 166 7.47 -13.51 -13.11
CA PRO A 166 8.02 -13.38 -14.46
C PRO A 166 7.09 -12.67 -15.44
N THR A 167 5.78 -12.86 -15.25
CA THR A 167 4.72 -12.25 -16.04
C THR A 167 4.67 -10.72 -15.96
N ASN A 168 4.98 -10.11 -14.79
CA ASN A 168 4.94 -8.64 -14.64
C ASN A 168 6.08 -7.99 -15.44
N ALA A 169 7.31 -8.47 -15.27
CA ALA A 169 8.45 -7.96 -16.04
C ALA A 169 8.27 -8.19 -17.55
N GLU A 170 7.72 -9.34 -17.97
CA GLU A 170 7.40 -9.64 -19.35
C GLU A 170 6.30 -8.73 -19.90
N SER A 171 5.24 -8.51 -19.14
CA SER A 171 4.12 -7.63 -19.52
C SER A 171 4.59 -6.18 -19.65
N ARG A 172 5.36 -5.69 -18.68
CA ARG A 172 5.98 -4.35 -18.71
C ARG A 172 6.86 -4.14 -19.94
N ASN A 173 7.53 -5.20 -20.39
CA ASN A 173 8.45 -5.14 -21.55
C ASN A 173 7.75 -5.28 -22.91
N LYS A 174 6.48 -5.65 -22.98
CA LYS A 174 5.77 -5.84 -24.25
C LYS A 174 5.40 -4.51 -24.90
N LYS A 175 4.85 -3.60 -24.12
CA LYS A 175 4.42 -2.28 -24.61
C LYS A 175 4.59 -1.25 -23.51
N PHE A 176 5.49 -0.31 -23.72
CA PHE A 176 5.73 0.81 -22.82
C PHE A 176 6.22 2.02 -23.61
N GLN A 177 6.03 3.17 -23.00
CA GLN A 177 6.61 4.44 -23.43
C GLN A 177 7.53 4.97 -22.34
N THR A 178 8.73 5.41 -22.70
CA THR A 178 9.60 6.13 -21.78
C THR A 178 9.23 7.61 -21.81
N ILE A 179 8.92 8.17 -20.66
CA ILE A 179 8.64 9.59 -20.46
C ILE A 179 9.58 10.17 -19.44
N LYS A 180 9.73 11.50 -19.43
CA LYS A 180 10.47 12.23 -18.40
C LYS A 180 9.49 12.72 -17.34
N VAL A 181 9.77 12.43 -16.07
CA VAL A 181 8.98 12.92 -14.95
C VAL A 181 9.90 13.63 -13.94
N ASN A 182 9.38 14.67 -13.33
CA ASN A 182 10.07 15.34 -12.22
C ASN A 182 9.96 14.52 -10.95
N THR A 183 10.85 14.77 -10.00
CA THR A 183 10.88 14.04 -8.74
C THR A 183 10.67 14.93 -7.53
N VAL A 184 10.04 14.34 -6.51
CA VAL A 184 9.95 14.92 -5.16
C VAL A 184 10.36 13.86 -4.14
N SER A 185 11.14 14.25 -3.13
CA SER A 185 11.46 13.35 -2.02
C SER A 185 10.25 13.20 -1.09
N LEU A 186 10.12 12.02 -0.45
CA LEU A 186 9.07 11.80 0.53
C LEU A 186 9.13 12.82 1.68
N ASN A 187 10.34 13.22 2.09
CA ASN A 187 10.54 14.26 3.12
C ASN A 187 9.98 15.62 2.69
N ASP A 188 10.30 16.05 1.47
CA ASP A 188 9.84 17.36 0.96
C ASP A 188 8.33 17.34 0.68
N LEU A 189 7.80 16.23 0.20
CA LEU A 189 6.36 16.07 0.01
C LEU A 189 5.61 16.23 1.33
N ILE A 190 6.04 15.52 2.39
CA ILE A 190 5.39 15.64 3.70
C ILE A 190 5.52 17.06 4.24
N LYS A 191 6.69 17.68 4.10
CA LYS A 191 6.91 19.08 4.51
C LYS A 191 5.94 20.03 3.82
N ASN A 192 5.74 19.86 2.51
CA ASN A 192 4.98 20.82 1.69
C ASN A 192 3.46 20.57 1.78
N GLU A 193 3.02 19.32 1.78
CA GLU A 193 1.61 18.97 1.64
C GLU A 193 0.93 18.63 2.97
N PHE A 194 1.69 18.30 4.01
CA PHE A 194 1.18 17.98 5.34
C PHE A 194 1.65 18.98 6.42
N ASN A 195 2.10 20.17 6.01
CA ASN A 195 2.60 21.20 6.94
C ASN A 195 3.68 20.68 7.91
N ASP A 196 4.58 19.86 7.39
CA ASP A 196 5.68 19.24 8.15
C ASP A 196 5.22 18.24 9.24
N VAL A 197 3.97 17.77 9.19
CA VAL A 197 3.40 16.76 10.09
C VAL A 197 3.35 15.41 9.38
N SER A 198 3.76 14.35 10.05
CA SER A 198 3.71 13.00 9.46
C SER A 198 2.27 12.58 9.15
N PRO A 199 1.97 12.06 7.95
CA PRO A 199 0.71 11.37 7.72
C PRO A 199 0.64 10.12 8.61
N SER A 200 -0.57 9.74 9.02
CA SER A 200 -0.76 8.57 9.89
C SER A 200 -0.61 7.24 9.15
N TYR A 201 -1.01 7.21 7.90
CA TYR A 201 -0.88 6.04 7.01
C TYR A 201 -0.16 6.42 5.71
N ILE A 202 0.77 5.57 5.29
CA ILE A 202 1.43 5.68 3.98
C ILE A 202 1.30 4.35 3.23
N SER A 203 0.73 4.40 2.03
CA SER A 203 0.72 3.29 1.07
C SER A 203 1.77 3.52 -0.01
N ILE A 204 2.65 2.54 -0.20
CA ILE A 204 3.80 2.61 -1.08
C ILE A 204 3.77 1.46 -2.07
N ASP A 205 3.46 1.79 -3.32
CA ASP A 205 3.43 0.85 -4.44
C ASP A 205 4.03 1.55 -5.67
N THR A 206 5.31 1.31 -5.92
CA THR A 206 6.09 1.99 -6.97
C THR A 206 6.78 1.03 -7.93
N GLU A 207 6.40 -0.25 -7.85
CA GLU A 207 6.89 -1.29 -8.72
C GLU A 207 8.43 -1.43 -8.70
N GLY A 208 9.00 -1.40 -7.46
CA GLY A 208 10.40 -1.78 -7.21
C GLY A 208 11.30 -0.69 -6.62
N SER A 209 10.84 0.56 -6.51
CA SER A 209 11.68 1.66 -5.98
C SER A 209 11.51 1.94 -4.48
N GLU A 210 10.68 1.20 -3.77
CA GLU A 210 10.23 1.40 -2.38
C GLU A 210 11.42 1.52 -1.41
N TYR A 211 12.39 0.60 -1.50
CA TYR A 211 13.57 0.62 -0.64
C TYR A 211 14.44 1.87 -0.89
N GLU A 212 14.63 2.25 -2.15
CA GLU A 212 15.43 3.44 -2.51
C GLU A 212 14.80 4.73 -2.00
N ILE A 213 13.47 4.81 -1.97
CA ILE A 213 12.73 5.94 -1.39
C ILE A 213 12.89 5.96 0.12
N LEU A 214 12.59 4.84 0.78
CA LEU A 214 12.50 4.75 2.23
C LEU A 214 13.84 4.82 2.95
N LYS A 215 14.95 4.35 2.34
CA LYS A 215 16.27 4.49 2.95
C LYS A 215 16.73 5.95 3.09
N ASN A 216 16.11 6.87 2.34
CA ASN A 216 16.36 8.30 2.41
C ASN A 216 15.27 9.05 3.23
N PHE A 217 14.29 8.33 3.75
CA PHE A 217 13.22 8.90 4.56
C PHE A 217 13.69 9.19 5.99
N ASN A 218 13.33 10.35 6.50
CA ASN A 218 13.72 10.77 7.83
C ASN A 218 12.73 10.24 8.90
N PHE A 219 12.87 8.98 9.28
CA PHE A 219 12.04 8.32 10.30
C PHE A 219 12.17 8.95 11.69
N SER A 220 13.24 9.68 11.99
CA SER A 220 13.36 10.38 13.27
C SER A 220 12.49 11.65 13.34
N LYS A 221 12.17 12.23 12.19
CA LYS A 221 11.30 13.41 12.09
C LYS A 221 9.85 13.02 11.79
N TYR A 222 9.67 12.10 10.85
CA TYR A 222 8.36 11.66 10.39
C TYR A 222 8.17 10.19 10.77
N ASN A 223 7.15 9.91 11.52
CA ASN A 223 6.91 8.58 12.05
C ASN A 223 5.46 8.13 11.81
N PRO A 224 5.09 7.79 10.57
CA PRO A 224 3.76 7.27 10.27
C PRO A 224 3.40 6.12 11.21
N ILE A 225 2.13 5.97 11.54
CA ILE A 225 1.65 4.91 12.44
C ILE A 225 1.67 3.55 11.74
N PHE A 226 1.27 3.55 10.47
CA PHE A 226 1.17 2.36 9.64
C PHE A 226 1.70 2.63 8.23
N LEU A 227 2.46 1.68 7.69
CA LEU A 227 2.89 1.68 6.30
C LEU A 227 2.54 0.34 5.66
N THR A 228 2.03 0.38 4.45
CA THR A 228 1.98 -0.76 3.54
C THR A 228 2.97 -0.53 2.41
N ILE A 229 3.82 -1.52 2.16
CA ILE A 229 4.93 -1.39 1.22
C ILE A 229 4.95 -2.61 0.33
N GLU A 230 4.71 -2.42 -0.96
CA GLU A 230 4.81 -3.50 -1.92
C GLU A 230 6.26 -3.96 -2.04
N HIS A 231 6.49 -5.27 -2.05
CA HIS A 231 7.82 -5.85 -2.21
C HIS A 231 7.89 -6.91 -3.33
N ASN A 232 6.75 -7.33 -3.84
CA ASN A 232 6.61 -8.30 -4.95
C ASN A 232 7.55 -9.51 -4.83
N PHE A 233 7.79 -9.99 -3.59
CA PHE A 233 8.71 -11.08 -3.24
C PHE A 233 10.15 -10.88 -3.73
N THR A 234 10.56 -9.66 -4.02
CA THR A 234 11.92 -9.33 -4.45
C THR A 234 12.93 -9.43 -3.30
N SER A 235 14.22 -9.44 -3.64
CA SER A 235 15.29 -9.39 -2.64
C SER A 235 15.24 -8.13 -1.75
N ASN A 236 14.57 -7.07 -2.20
CA ASN A 236 14.38 -5.83 -1.44
C ASN A 236 13.55 -6.03 -0.18
N GLN A 237 12.69 -7.06 -0.12
CA GLN A 237 11.89 -7.38 1.07
C GLN A 237 12.73 -7.46 2.34
N LYS A 238 13.88 -8.14 2.27
CA LYS A 238 14.78 -8.26 3.43
C LYS A 238 15.31 -6.90 3.89
N TYR A 239 15.73 -6.06 2.95
CA TYR A 239 16.25 -4.73 3.27
C TYR A 239 15.17 -3.79 3.81
N LEU A 240 13.93 -3.91 3.30
CA LEU A 240 12.77 -3.20 3.85
C LEU A 240 12.48 -3.65 5.28
N ASP A 241 12.44 -4.96 5.55
CA ASP A 241 12.24 -5.50 6.90
C ASP A 241 13.31 -4.96 7.88
N GLU A 242 14.58 -5.02 7.51
CA GLU A 242 15.70 -4.52 8.33
C GLU A 242 15.58 -3.01 8.60
N LEU A 243 15.25 -2.23 7.56
CA LEU A 243 15.06 -0.78 7.66
C LEU A 243 13.90 -0.44 8.60
N MET A 244 12.77 -1.11 8.46
CA MET A 244 11.59 -0.84 9.26
C MET A 244 11.78 -1.24 10.73
N ILE A 245 12.40 -2.41 10.99
CA ILE A 245 12.75 -2.85 12.35
C ILE A 245 13.69 -1.85 13.03
N LYS A 246 14.71 -1.36 12.32
CA LYS A 246 15.64 -0.34 12.83
C LYS A 246 14.95 0.96 13.26
N ASN A 247 13.80 1.27 12.66
CA ASN A 247 13.01 2.47 12.93
C ASN A 247 11.77 2.20 13.80
N ASP A 248 11.80 1.14 14.63
CA ASP A 248 10.75 0.77 15.60
C ASP A 248 9.42 0.39 14.99
N TYR A 249 9.42 -0.23 13.81
CA TYR A 249 8.24 -0.85 13.22
C TYR A 249 8.27 -2.37 13.38
N VAL A 250 7.10 -2.96 13.50
CA VAL A 250 6.89 -4.41 13.49
C VAL A 250 6.12 -4.78 12.24
N ARG A 251 6.60 -5.75 11.49
CA ARG A 251 5.84 -6.32 10.38
C ARG A 251 4.82 -7.31 10.94
N ILE A 252 3.56 -7.12 10.56
CA ILE A 252 2.45 -7.96 10.98
C ILE A 252 1.87 -8.72 9.79
N PHE A 253 1.17 -9.81 10.08
CA PHE A 253 0.47 -10.64 9.09
C PHE A 253 1.35 -11.11 7.92
N ARG A 254 2.65 -11.26 8.17
CA ARG A 254 3.69 -11.60 7.17
C ARG A 254 3.30 -12.74 6.22
N LYS A 255 2.58 -13.73 6.74
CA LYS A 255 2.23 -14.94 5.99
C LYS A 255 0.96 -14.80 5.15
N ILE A 256 0.14 -13.78 5.40
CA ILE A 256 -1.15 -13.61 4.73
C ILE A 256 -1.26 -12.33 3.90
N THR A 257 -0.33 -11.38 4.05
CA THR A 257 -0.29 -10.14 3.26
C THR A 257 0.37 -10.29 1.90
N SER A 258 0.80 -11.51 1.52
CA SER A 258 1.28 -11.85 0.18
C SER A 258 2.47 -10.99 -0.27
N PHE A 259 2.29 -10.19 -1.32
CA PHE A 259 3.30 -9.35 -1.95
C PHE A 259 3.55 -8.03 -1.21
N ASP A 260 2.85 -7.80 -0.10
CA ASP A 260 2.87 -6.54 0.65
C ASP A 260 3.47 -6.72 2.05
N GLY A 261 4.22 -5.75 2.51
CA GLY A 261 4.72 -5.67 3.89
C GLY A 261 3.89 -4.68 4.69
N TRP A 262 3.25 -5.14 5.78
CA TRP A 262 2.48 -4.30 6.68
C TRP A 262 3.30 -3.99 7.92
N TYR A 263 3.67 -2.72 8.09
CA TYR A 263 4.55 -2.27 9.17
C TYR A 263 3.82 -1.29 10.10
N VAL A 264 3.69 -1.67 11.35
CA VAL A 264 3.02 -0.87 12.39
C VAL A 264 4.06 -0.39 13.40
N LYS A 265 3.95 0.85 13.87
CA LYS A 265 4.77 1.36 14.99
C LYS A 265 4.60 0.46 16.20
N LYS A 266 5.72 0.01 16.76
CA LYS A 266 5.76 -0.93 17.90
C LYS A 266 4.94 -0.45 19.10
N GLU A 267 5.00 0.85 19.41
CA GLU A 267 4.25 1.46 20.51
C GLU A 267 2.73 1.42 20.32
N VAL A 268 2.27 1.35 19.06
CA VAL A 268 0.83 1.30 18.72
C VAL A 268 0.30 -0.12 18.91
N LEU A 269 1.05 -1.13 18.49
CA LEU A 269 0.66 -2.54 18.69
C LEU A 269 0.49 -2.91 20.16
N ASN A 270 1.26 -2.29 21.06
CA ASN A 270 1.15 -2.54 22.49
C ASN A 270 -0.15 -1.98 23.11
N LYS A 271 -0.95 -1.21 22.35
CA LYS A 271 -2.23 -0.62 22.79
C LYS A 271 -3.45 -1.37 22.23
N HIS A 272 -3.25 -2.26 21.31
CA HIS A 272 -4.27 -3.11 20.66
C HIS A 272 -4.11 -4.57 21.02
#